data_ed0e6addf528c2aae0170bedf79bc4b1
#
_entry.id   ed0e6addf528c2aae0170bedf79bc4b1
#
_cell.length_a   1.000
_cell.length_b   1.000
_cell.length_c   1.000
_cell.angle_alpha   90.00
_cell.angle_beta   90.00
_cell.angle_gamma   90.00
#
_symmetry.space_group_name_H-M   'P 1'
#
loop_
_entity.id
_entity.type
_entity.pdbx_description
1 polymer ?
#
loop_
_entity_poly.entity_id
_entity_poly.type
_entity_poly.pdbx_seq_one_letter_code
_entity_poly.pdbx_strand_id
1 'polypeptide(L)'
;MSYSCTQNIASIIKSHNTKISTTLATKTDACNCRIKQECPLDRNCQTPSVIYKCQVTAPDLPTKVYIGLTEKSFKTRFNSHTQSMRNAKYKNSTSLSTYVWNLKDNGIIPSLKWSIVNTAKTYTNGSRNCAFCLQEKYEILFYENKGELLNKRSELIAKCRHSNKFLLANYKSRNR
;
A
#
# COMPACT_ATOMS: atom_id res chain seq x y z
N MET A 1 -18.39 -30.46 -49.28
CA MET A 1 -16.98 -30.19 -48.94
C MET A 1 -17.00 -29.30 -47.68
N SER A 2 -16.52 -29.79 -46.54
CA SER A 2 -16.38 -28.98 -45.31
C SER A 2 -14.97 -28.43 -45.27
N TYR A 3 -14.82 -27.13 -45.32
CA TYR A 3 -13.54 -26.45 -45.13
C TYR A 3 -13.24 -26.37 -43.62
N SER A 4 -12.24 -27.09 -43.16
CA SER A 4 -11.71 -26.89 -41.83
C SER A 4 -10.91 -25.60 -41.80
N CYS A 5 -11.41 -24.59 -41.11
CA CYS A 5 -10.70 -23.34 -40.92
C CYS A 5 -9.57 -23.58 -39.90
N THR A 6 -8.32 -23.52 -40.35
CA THR A 6 -7.17 -23.51 -39.44
C THR A 6 -7.26 -22.28 -38.52
N GLN A 7 -7.09 -22.49 -37.23
CA GLN A 7 -7.08 -21.38 -36.25
C GLN A 7 -6.00 -20.37 -36.66
N ASN A 8 -6.36 -19.09 -36.72
CA ASN A 8 -5.38 -18.06 -37.01
C ASN A 8 -4.47 -17.84 -35.79
N ILE A 9 -3.27 -17.34 -36.01
CA ILE A 9 -2.25 -17.11 -34.98
C ILE A 9 -2.79 -16.24 -33.83
N ALA A 10 -3.62 -15.23 -34.15
CA ALA A 10 -4.23 -14.37 -33.15
C ALA A 10 -5.15 -15.12 -32.17
N SER A 11 -5.94 -16.09 -32.67
CA SER A 11 -6.80 -16.91 -31.83
C SER A 11 -6.00 -17.89 -30.94
N ILE A 12 -4.88 -18.41 -31.48
CA ILE A 12 -3.97 -19.29 -30.73
C ILE A 12 -3.31 -18.48 -29.59
N ILE A 13 -2.78 -17.30 -29.90
CA ILE A 13 -2.16 -16.40 -28.89
C ILE A 13 -3.19 -15.99 -27.84
N LYS A 14 -4.40 -15.60 -28.24
CA LYS A 14 -5.48 -15.22 -27.32
C LYS A 14 -5.86 -16.38 -26.38
N SER A 15 -6.02 -17.59 -26.93
CA SER A 15 -6.32 -18.79 -26.13
C SER A 15 -5.20 -19.12 -25.15
N HIS A 16 -3.94 -19.01 -25.59
CA HIS A 16 -2.75 -19.22 -24.75
C HIS A 16 -2.70 -18.19 -23.63
N ASN A 17 -2.86 -16.91 -23.93
CA ASN A 17 -2.84 -15.84 -22.93
C ASN A 17 -4.01 -15.97 -21.92
N THR A 18 -5.19 -16.40 -22.38
CA THR A 18 -6.32 -16.68 -21.49
C THR A 18 -6.01 -17.84 -20.55
N LYS A 19 -5.41 -18.93 -21.06
CA LYS A 19 -4.99 -20.07 -20.23
C LYS A 19 -3.95 -19.66 -19.19
N ILE A 20 -2.94 -18.87 -19.57
CA ILE A 20 -1.93 -18.36 -18.62
C ILE A 20 -2.60 -17.47 -17.58
N SER A 21 -3.46 -16.54 -17.97
CA SER A 21 -4.17 -15.64 -17.08
C SER A 21 -5.04 -16.38 -16.07
N THR A 22 -5.77 -17.42 -16.49
CA THR A 22 -6.58 -18.26 -15.59
C THR A 22 -5.71 -19.12 -14.66
N THR A 23 -4.56 -19.63 -15.14
CA THR A 23 -3.63 -20.41 -14.31
C THR A 23 -2.90 -19.54 -13.28
N LEU A 24 -2.57 -18.31 -13.65
CA LEU A 24 -1.98 -17.33 -12.74
C LEU A 24 -2.98 -16.83 -11.68
N ALA A 25 -4.27 -16.75 -12.03
CA ALA A 25 -5.32 -16.36 -11.08
C ALA A 25 -5.56 -17.42 -9.98
N THR A 26 -5.17 -18.67 -10.21
CA THR A 26 -5.41 -19.78 -9.27
C THR A 26 -4.27 -20.06 -8.29
N LYS A 27 -3.10 -19.41 -8.42
CA LYS A 27 -1.97 -19.58 -7.49
C LYS A 27 -1.15 -18.30 -7.35
N THR A 28 -1.73 -17.25 -6.82
CA THR A 28 -0.89 -16.26 -6.15
C THR A 28 -0.51 -16.86 -4.81
N ASP A 29 0.70 -17.37 -4.69
CA ASP A 29 1.27 -17.63 -3.37
C ASP A 29 1.12 -16.33 -2.58
N ALA A 30 0.28 -16.38 -1.54
CA ALA A 30 0.00 -15.21 -0.71
C ALA A 30 1.27 -14.68 -0.04
N CYS A 31 2.36 -15.46 -0.06
CA CYS A 31 3.65 -15.13 0.52
C CYS A 31 4.82 -15.78 -0.22
N ASN A 32 5.85 -15.00 -0.56
CA ASN A 32 7.13 -15.44 -1.10
C ASN A 32 8.31 -15.20 -0.14
N CYS A 33 8.07 -15.12 1.17
CA CYS A 33 9.14 -15.01 2.15
C CYS A 33 9.96 -16.29 2.23
N ARG A 34 11.31 -16.16 2.32
CA ARG A 34 12.21 -17.32 2.51
C ARG A 34 11.85 -18.06 3.80
N ILE A 35 11.63 -17.31 4.89
CA ILE A 35 11.17 -17.83 6.18
C ILE A 35 9.72 -17.35 6.35
N LYS A 36 8.77 -18.27 6.27
CA LYS A 36 7.34 -17.95 6.29
C LYS A 36 6.87 -17.41 7.64
N GLN A 37 7.54 -17.76 8.71
CA GLN A 37 7.27 -17.29 10.07
C GLN A 37 7.62 -15.81 10.26
N GLU A 38 8.61 -15.31 9.50
CA GLU A 38 9.02 -13.90 9.53
C GLU A 38 8.22 -13.02 8.54
N CYS A 39 7.13 -13.56 7.99
CA CYS A 39 6.31 -12.80 7.08
C CYS A 39 5.63 -11.63 7.81
N PRO A 40 5.77 -10.38 7.36
CA PRO A 40 5.19 -9.22 8.04
C PRO A 40 3.66 -9.18 8.06
N LEU A 41 2.99 -10.03 7.29
CA LEU A 41 1.54 -10.14 7.20
C LEU A 41 1.06 -11.60 7.25
N ASP A 42 1.62 -12.42 8.14
CA ASP A 42 1.15 -13.79 8.40
C ASP A 42 0.86 -14.59 7.10
N ARG A 43 1.85 -14.62 6.19
CA ARG A 43 1.80 -15.28 4.88
C ARG A 43 0.95 -14.60 3.80
N ASN A 44 0.50 -13.35 4.04
CA ASN A 44 -0.31 -12.58 3.07
C ASN A 44 0.44 -11.39 2.45
N CYS A 45 1.77 -11.38 2.47
CA CYS A 45 2.57 -10.22 2.06
C CYS A 45 2.55 -9.92 0.55
N GLN A 46 2.07 -10.84 -0.29
CA GLN A 46 1.93 -10.61 -1.73
C GLN A 46 0.61 -9.92 -2.11
N THR A 47 -0.29 -9.68 -1.15
CA THR A 47 -1.55 -9.00 -1.42
C THR A 47 -1.30 -7.61 -2.02
N PRO A 48 -1.80 -7.31 -3.23
CA PRO A 48 -1.70 -6.00 -3.84
C PRO A 48 -2.87 -5.09 -3.43
N SER A 49 -2.77 -3.81 -3.75
CA SER A 49 -3.86 -2.82 -3.61
C SER A 49 -4.45 -2.75 -2.20
N VAL A 50 -3.56 -2.62 -1.22
CA VAL A 50 -3.93 -2.62 0.20
C VAL A 50 -3.70 -1.27 0.86
N ILE A 51 -4.60 -0.94 1.79
CA ILE A 51 -4.37 0.04 2.83
C ILE A 51 -3.86 -0.73 4.05
N TYR A 52 -2.71 -0.36 4.54
CA TYR A 52 -2.03 -1.05 5.63
C TYR A 52 -1.79 -0.12 6.83
N LYS A 53 -1.65 -0.73 7.98
CA LYS A 53 -1.33 -0.09 9.24
C LYS A 53 -0.02 -0.66 9.78
N CYS A 54 0.84 0.22 10.28
CA CYS A 54 2.02 -0.14 11.08
C CYS A 54 1.84 0.40 12.48
N GLN A 55 1.81 -0.47 13.48
CA GLN A 55 1.87 -0.13 14.89
C GLN A 55 3.33 -0.13 15.32
N VAL A 56 3.75 0.95 15.95
CA VAL A 56 5.10 1.14 16.49
C VAL A 56 4.98 1.14 18.00
N THR A 57 5.53 0.12 18.64
CA THR A 57 5.59 0.01 20.10
C THR A 57 7.02 0.17 20.57
N ALA A 58 7.21 0.90 21.64
CA ALA A 58 8.51 1.10 22.29
C ALA A 58 8.30 1.07 23.82
N PRO A 59 9.31 0.63 24.59
CA PRO A 59 9.23 0.63 26.05
C PRO A 59 8.88 2.02 26.58
N ASP A 60 8.00 2.09 27.54
CA ASP A 60 7.57 3.30 28.26
C ASP A 60 7.01 4.44 27.40
N LEU A 61 6.68 4.15 26.12
CA LEU A 61 6.09 5.13 25.22
C LEU A 61 4.73 4.66 24.70
N PRO A 62 3.80 5.58 24.44
CA PRO A 62 2.52 5.23 23.85
C PRO A 62 2.71 4.66 22.44
N THR A 63 1.91 3.65 22.12
CA THR A 63 1.89 3.07 20.78
C THR A 63 1.55 4.14 19.74
N LYS A 64 2.33 4.18 18.68
CA LYS A 64 2.08 5.05 17.51
C LYS A 64 1.67 4.24 16.30
N VAL A 65 0.87 4.86 15.44
CA VAL A 65 0.28 4.20 14.28
C VAL A 65 0.55 5.00 13.02
N TYR A 66 0.97 4.31 11.98
CA TYR A 66 1.09 4.86 10.64
C TYR A 66 0.16 4.11 9.68
N ILE A 67 -0.59 4.83 8.87
CA ILE A 67 -1.47 4.29 7.83
C ILE A 67 -0.89 4.67 6.46
N GLY A 68 -0.87 3.73 5.54
CA GLY A 68 -0.37 3.96 4.19
C GLY A 68 -1.02 3.05 3.17
N LEU A 69 -0.76 3.32 1.90
CA LEU A 69 -1.27 2.52 0.79
C LEU A 69 -0.15 1.98 -0.10
N THR A 70 -0.46 0.91 -0.81
CA THR A 70 0.37 0.39 -1.91
C THR A 70 -0.49 -0.31 -2.96
N GLU A 71 -0.29 0.03 -4.24
CA GLU A 71 -0.89 -0.72 -5.36
C GLU A 71 -0.14 -2.00 -5.67
N LYS A 72 1.19 -1.95 -5.49
CA LYS A 72 2.03 -3.15 -5.62
C LYS A 72 1.79 -4.08 -4.44
N SER A 73 2.38 -5.26 -4.46
CA SER A 73 2.32 -6.15 -3.30
C SER A 73 2.79 -5.44 -2.03
N PHE A 74 2.19 -5.78 -0.90
CA PHE A 74 2.61 -5.23 0.39
C PHE A 74 4.10 -5.50 0.65
N LYS A 75 4.62 -6.66 0.24
CA LYS A 75 6.04 -7.03 0.36
C LYS A 75 6.96 -5.98 -0.26
N THR A 76 6.62 -5.47 -1.44
CA THR A 76 7.39 -4.42 -2.10
C THR A 76 7.42 -3.14 -1.25
N ARG A 77 6.28 -2.76 -0.70
CA ARG A 77 6.18 -1.57 0.17
C ARG A 77 6.89 -1.77 1.50
N PHE A 78 6.75 -2.95 2.10
CA PHE A 78 7.46 -3.33 3.31
C PHE A 78 8.98 -3.23 3.14
N ASN A 79 9.53 -3.73 2.04
CA ASN A 79 10.96 -3.63 1.73
C ASN A 79 11.40 -2.16 1.62
N SER A 80 10.58 -1.29 1.00
CA SER A 80 10.87 0.15 0.93
C SER A 80 10.90 0.79 2.32
N HIS A 81 9.97 0.44 3.21
CA HIS A 81 9.98 0.92 4.59
C HIS A 81 11.21 0.39 5.35
N THR A 82 11.50 -0.90 5.23
CA THR A 82 12.68 -1.52 5.86
C THR A 82 13.97 -0.81 5.43
N GLN A 83 14.09 -0.50 4.13
CA GLN A 83 15.22 0.25 3.61
C GLN A 83 15.30 1.65 4.23
N SER A 84 14.19 2.38 4.33
CA SER A 84 14.16 3.73 4.90
C SER A 84 14.49 3.76 6.38
N MET A 85 14.22 2.67 7.10
CA MET A 85 14.54 2.52 8.53
C MET A 85 15.98 2.03 8.78
N ARG A 86 16.67 1.50 7.75
CA ARG A 86 18.06 1.02 7.85
C ARG A 86 19.07 2.02 7.33
N ASN A 87 18.70 2.83 6.36
CA ASN A 87 19.61 3.78 5.71
C ASN A 87 19.23 5.21 6.07
N ALA A 88 20.14 5.92 6.74
CA ALA A 88 19.95 7.30 7.19
C ALA A 88 19.64 8.28 6.05
N LYS A 89 20.07 8.02 4.82
CA LYS A 89 19.73 8.80 3.62
C LYS A 89 18.21 8.92 3.44
N TYR A 90 17.44 7.92 3.84
CA TYR A 90 15.99 7.87 3.68
C TYR A 90 15.22 8.11 4.99
N LYS A 91 15.90 8.60 6.02
CA LYS A 91 15.34 8.89 7.36
C LYS A 91 14.02 9.67 7.29
N ASN A 92 13.91 10.66 6.41
CA ASN A 92 12.75 11.55 6.30
C ASN A 92 11.80 11.18 5.14
N SER A 93 11.87 9.99 4.59
CA SER A 93 11.04 9.59 3.45
C SER A 93 9.56 9.43 3.78
N THR A 94 9.24 9.11 5.04
CA THR A 94 7.87 8.99 5.56
C THR A 94 7.82 9.41 7.02
N SER A 95 6.64 9.80 7.51
CA SER A 95 6.42 10.06 8.94
C SER A 95 6.81 8.86 9.82
N LEU A 96 6.56 7.64 9.32
CA LEU A 96 6.97 6.41 10.00
C LEU A 96 8.49 6.31 10.13
N SER A 97 9.24 6.48 9.03
CA SER A 97 10.70 6.38 9.08
C SER A 97 11.31 7.48 9.97
N THR A 98 10.79 8.70 9.89
CA THR A 98 11.22 9.81 10.76
C THR A 98 11.04 9.45 12.24
N TYR A 99 9.88 8.91 12.61
CA TYR A 99 9.61 8.53 13.99
C TYR A 99 10.52 7.38 14.47
N VAL A 100 10.69 6.34 13.66
CA VAL A 100 11.58 5.21 14.00
C VAL A 100 13.03 5.68 14.17
N TRP A 101 13.51 6.59 13.35
CA TRP A 101 14.85 7.15 13.49
C TRP A 101 14.99 8.00 14.76
N ASN A 102 13.97 8.80 15.11
CA ASN A 102 13.99 9.56 16.36
C ASN A 102 14.10 8.63 17.59
N LEU A 103 13.40 7.49 17.59
CA LEU A 103 13.53 6.50 18.64
C LEU A 103 14.94 5.92 18.71
N LYS A 104 15.52 5.54 17.57
CA LYS A 104 16.87 5.00 17.49
C LYS A 104 17.95 6.00 17.92
N ASP A 105 17.80 7.26 17.54
CA ASP A 105 18.72 8.34 17.94
C ASP A 105 18.71 8.53 19.47
N ASN A 106 17.62 8.13 20.16
CA ASN A 106 17.50 8.10 21.62
C ASN A 106 17.82 6.71 22.24
N GLY A 107 18.43 5.79 21.48
CA GLY A 107 18.79 4.47 21.95
C GLY A 107 17.65 3.48 22.11
N ILE A 108 16.44 3.82 21.62
CA ILE A 108 15.24 2.99 21.77
C ILE A 108 15.05 2.16 20.49
N ILE A 109 14.91 0.83 20.66
CA ILE A 109 14.63 -0.09 19.55
C ILE A 109 13.13 -0.38 19.53
N PRO A 110 12.35 0.16 18.57
CA PRO A 110 10.93 -0.09 18.48
C PRO A 110 10.60 -1.46 17.88
N SER A 111 9.47 -2.02 18.30
CA SER A 111 8.82 -3.15 17.64
C SER A 111 7.79 -2.65 16.63
N LEU A 112 7.72 -3.31 15.46
CA LEU A 112 6.84 -2.92 14.36
C LEU A 112 5.89 -4.07 14.02
N LYS A 113 4.60 -3.83 14.16
CA LYS A 113 3.56 -4.79 13.77
C LYS A 113 2.75 -4.26 12.61
N TRP A 114 2.66 -5.07 11.54
CA TRP A 114 1.97 -4.70 10.31
C TRP A 114 0.63 -5.43 10.19
N SER A 115 -0.36 -4.77 9.64
CA SER A 115 -1.65 -5.37 9.32
C SER A 115 -2.29 -4.68 8.11
N ILE A 116 -3.10 -5.43 7.35
CA ILE A 116 -3.97 -4.86 6.33
C ILE A 116 -5.21 -4.32 7.05
N VAL A 117 -5.58 -3.08 6.74
CA VAL A 117 -6.79 -2.42 7.26
C VAL A 117 -7.92 -2.58 6.27
N ASN A 118 -7.62 -2.36 4.99
CA ASN A 118 -8.61 -2.40 3.93
C ASN A 118 -7.97 -2.73 2.58
N THR A 119 -8.80 -3.09 1.61
CA THR A 119 -8.43 -3.22 0.21
C THR A 119 -9.29 -2.29 -0.62
N ALA A 120 -8.75 -1.69 -1.66
CA ALA A 120 -9.51 -0.82 -2.55
C ALA A 120 -9.20 -1.14 -4.01
N LYS A 121 -10.17 -0.87 -4.88
CA LYS A 121 -9.97 -1.04 -6.31
C LYS A 121 -8.80 -0.17 -6.78
N THR A 122 -7.92 -0.75 -7.56
CA THR A 122 -6.84 -0.02 -8.23
C THR A 122 -7.41 1.10 -9.09
N TYR A 123 -6.63 2.16 -9.21
CA TYR A 123 -7.00 3.27 -10.06
C TYR A 123 -7.13 2.85 -11.52
N THR A 124 -8.18 3.31 -12.17
CA THR A 124 -8.37 3.16 -13.63
C THR A 124 -8.49 4.53 -14.29
N ASN A 125 -7.93 4.68 -15.50
CA ASN A 125 -7.90 5.96 -16.21
C ASN A 125 -9.30 6.55 -16.50
N GLY A 126 -10.35 5.73 -16.50
CA GLY A 126 -11.74 6.15 -16.74
C GLY A 126 -12.46 6.69 -15.50
N SER A 127 -11.94 6.47 -14.28
CA SER A 127 -12.63 6.92 -13.09
C SER A 127 -12.37 8.38 -12.76
N ARG A 128 -13.42 9.12 -12.37
CA ARG A 128 -13.32 10.50 -11.89
C ARG A 128 -12.53 10.61 -10.59
N ASN A 129 -12.70 9.61 -9.71
CA ASN A 129 -12.14 9.59 -8.38
C ASN A 129 -11.22 8.40 -8.21
N CYS A 130 -10.14 8.58 -7.47
CA CYS A 130 -9.27 7.49 -7.07
C CYS A 130 -9.77 6.89 -5.75
N ALA A 131 -10.56 5.82 -5.84
CA ALA A 131 -11.09 5.13 -4.66
C ALA A 131 -9.97 4.70 -3.71
N PHE A 132 -8.81 4.34 -4.26
CA PHE A 132 -7.66 3.88 -3.49
C PHE A 132 -7.05 4.97 -2.60
N CYS A 133 -6.78 6.16 -3.17
CA CYS A 133 -6.31 7.30 -2.39
C CYS A 133 -7.36 7.83 -1.40
N LEU A 134 -8.65 7.76 -1.78
CA LEU A 134 -9.75 8.14 -0.88
C LEU A 134 -9.83 7.21 0.32
N GLN A 135 -9.70 5.91 0.11
CA GLN A 135 -9.76 4.94 1.20
C GLN A 135 -8.63 5.14 2.21
N GLU A 136 -7.40 5.39 1.76
CA GLU A 136 -6.29 5.73 2.69
C GLU A 136 -6.64 6.94 3.56
N LYS A 137 -7.15 8.00 2.93
CA LYS A 137 -7.50 9.23 3.65
C LYS A 137 -8.69 9.04 4.59
N TYR A 138 -9.64 8.21 4.19
CA TYR A 138 -10.75 7.80 5.05
C TYR A 138 -10.22 7.12 6.30
N GLU A 139 -9.36 6.10 6.17
CA GLU A 139 -8.78 5.39 7.30
C GLU A 139 -7.98 6.31 8.23
N ILE A 140 -7.23 7.29 7.68
CA ILE A 140 -6.51 8.28 8.47
C ILE A 140 -7.50 9.23 9.18
N LEU A 141 -8.54 9.70 8.47
CA LEU A 141 -9.49 10.68 8.99
C LEU A 141 -10.36 10.10 10.11
N PHE A 142 -10.79 8.85 9.98
CA PHE A 142 -11.68 8.19 10.92
C PHE A 142 -10.96 7.30 11.93
N TYR A 143 -9.62 7.34 11.97
CA TYR A 143 -8.89 6.65 13.04
C TYR A 143 -9.26 7.26 14.40
N GLU A 144 -9.70 6.41 15.35
CA GLU A 144 -10.29 6.87 16.62
C GLU A 144 -9.28 7.67 17.47
N ASN A 145 -8.07 7.16 17.64
CA ASN A 145 -7.06 7.75 18.52
C ASN A 145 -6.11 8.68 17.75
N LYS A 146 -6.56 9.87 17.40
CA LYS A 146 -5.77 10.85 16.62
C LYS A 146 -4.38 11.15 17.22
N GLY A 147 -4.25 11.14 18.53
CA GLY A 147 -2.97 11.36 19.23
C GLY A 147 -1.92 10.26 18.97
N GLU A 148 -2.34 9.09 18.52
CA GLU A 148 -1.46 7.97 18.17
C GLU A 148 -0.97 8.02 16.72
N LEU A 149 -1.65 8.77 15.83
CA LEU A 149 -1.32 8.80 14.41
C LEU A 149 0.01 9.52 14.15
N LEU A 150 0.85 8.88 13.35
CA LEU A 150 2.07 9.47 12.78
C LEU A 150 1.80 10.22 11.48
N ASN A 151 0.66 9.97 10.83
CA ASN A 151 0.28 10.62 9.59
C ASN A 151 0.10 12.12 9.80
N LYS A 152 0.74 12.93 8.95
CA LYS A 152 0.63 14.38 9.02
C LYS A 152 -0.64 14.89 8.33
N ARG A 153 -1.16 16.03 8.77
CA ARG A 153 -2.30 16.71 8.12
C ARG A 153 -2.05 16.96 6.62
N SER A 154 -0.81 17.24 6.24
CA SER A 154 -0.41 17.42 4.84
C SER A 154 -0.68 16.18 3.96
N GLU A 155 -0.67 14.99 4.53
CA GLU A 155 -0.97 13.74 3.80
C GLU A 155 -2.46 13.66 3.43
N LEU A 156 -3.36 14.20 4.26
CA LEU A 156 -4.80 14.28 3.97
C LEU A 156 -5.12 15.21 2.80
N ILE A 157 -4.44 16.36 2.70
CA ILE A 157 -4.65 17.35 1.64
C ILE A 157 -3.78 17.11 0.41
N ALA A 158 -2.88 16.14 0.47
CA ALA A 158 -2.00 15.79 -0.64
C ALA A 158 -2.80 15.36 -1.88
N LYS A 159 -2.29 15.71 -3.06
CA LYS A 159 -2.84 15.27 -4.33
C LYS A 159 -2.85 13.74 -4.43
N CYS A 160 -3.77 13.21 -5.24
CA CYS A 160 -3.77 11.81 -5.60
C CYS A 160 -2.41 11.40 -6.20
N ARG A 161 -1.88 10.24 -5.79
CA ARG A 161 -0.62 9.68 -6.29
C ARG A 161 -0.73 9.14 -7.73
N HIS A 162 -1.97 8.97 -8.21
CA HIS A 162 -2.27 8.44 -9.53
C HIS A 162 -2.58 9.61 -10.46
N SER A 163 -1.66 9.91 -11.34
CA SER A 163 -1.71 10.90 -12.44
C SER A 163 -2.89 11.87 -12.41
N ASN A 164 -2.71 13.00 -11.77
CA ASN A 164 -3.45 14.27 -11.93
C ASN A 164 -4.96 14.30 -11.71
N LYS A 165 -5.63 13.20 -11.33
CA LYS A 165 -7.09 13.14 -11.41
C LYS A 165 -7.82 13.50 -10.14
N PHE A 166 -7.11 13.77 -9.02
CA PHE A 166 -7.87 13.96 -7.83
C PHE A 166 -7.24 14.93 -6.83
N LEU A 167 -7.92 16.01 -6.60
CA LEU A 167 -7.76 16.87 -5.44
C LEU A 167 -8.90 16.53 -4.48
N LEU A 168 -8.61 16.11 -3.26
CA LEU A 168 -9.62 15.90 -2.23
C LEU A 168 -10.35 17.21 -1.86
N ALA A 169 -9.70 18.32 -2.06
CA ALA A 169 -10.28 19.63 -1.81
C ALA A 169 -9.80 20.62 -2.86
N ASN A 170 -10.59 20.82 -3.91
CA ASN A 170 -10.72 22.17 -4.45
C ASN A 170 -11.69 22.94 -3.55
N TYR A 171 -11.34 23.13 -2.30
CA TYR A 171 -11.97 24.14 -1.50
C TYR A 171 -11.40 25.48 -1.95
N LYS A 172 -11.89 25.99 -3.06
CA LYS A 172 -11.86 27.42 -3.31
C LYS A 172 -12.75 28.00 -2.22
N SER A 173 -12.15 28.61 -1.21
CA SER A 173 -12.86 29.55 -0.36
C SER A 173 -13.55 30.53 -1.33
N ARG A 174 -14.84 30.44 -1.46
CA ARG A 174 -15.62 31.53 -2.03
C ARG A 174 -15.48 32.65 -1.02
N ASN A 175 -14.55 33.55 -1.29
CA ASN A 175 -14.55 34.86 -0.65
C ASN A 175 -15.91 35.47 -1.01
N ARG A 176 -16.80 35.56 -0.04
CA ARG A 176 -17.89 36.49 -0.01
C ARG A 176 -17.40 37.77 0.64
#